data_843a42489ba78e66eefedeb21afc3058
#
_entry.id   843a42489ba78e66eefedeb21afc3058
#
_cell.length_a   1.000
_cell.length_b   1.000
_cell.length_c   1.000
_cell.angle_alpha   90.00
_cell.angle_beta   90.00
_cell.angle_gamma   90.00
#
_symmetry.space_group_name_H-M   'P 1'
#
loop_
_entity.id
_entity.type
_entity.pdbx_description
1 polymer ?
#
loop_
_entity_poly.entity_id
_entity_poly.type
_entity_poly.pdbx_seq_one_letter_code
_entity_poly.pdbx_strand_id
1 'polypeptide(L)'
;MKQTAAVLLARRPGRTFVADDVTVGTVDLPALTPGHALVRNQYMSLDPSTRGRMDPGEKQYTTNFEVGGPLDGSAIGVVVESAADSLPVGATVRHRLGWREYAVIDEAVVTVCDLDTAPATAWLSSLGQTGFTAYAGLLPVGQLAAGETVLVSGAGGAVGSMAGQFARLLGAGRVVGSAGGAQKCAWLVEDCGFDHAINYRDSDFATELPKAAPGDIDLFFDNVGGWQFASALHSMKIHGRVSMCGAVSNFGTQDQPSTAVLIEAVLRRLTIRGFIVRDFEDLRPQFERQVGGWLATGALVDRATIVEGIENAGAGLAGLLSGANLGKALVKLSD
;
A
#
# COMPACT_ATOMS: atom_id res chain seq x y z
N MET A 1 27.24 -1.82 22.96
CA MET A 1 25.91 -1.35 22.48
C MET A 1 25.10 -2.59 22.14
N LYS A 2 23.79 -2.60 22.40
CA LYS A 2 22.92 -3.69 21.90
C LYS A 2 22.85 -3.58 20.38
N GLN A 3 22.78 -4.70 19.69
CA GLN A 3 22.68 -4.77 18.21
C GLN A 3 21.43 -5.54 17.80
N THR A 4 20.98 -5.31 16.58
CA THR A 4 19.85 -6.02 15.98
C THR A 4 20.15 -6.41 14.54
N ALA A 5 19.58 -7.52 14.09
CA ALA A 5 19.55 -7.84 12.69
C ALA A 5 18.67 -6.83 11.92
N ALA A 6 19.15 -6.40 10.76
CA ALA A 6 18.47 -5.47 9.88
C ALA A 6 18.76 -5.77 8.41
N VAL A 7 17.82 -5.43 7.54
CA VAL A 7 18.01 -5.48 6.08
C VAL A 7 18.68 -4.19 5.62
N LEU A 8 19.82 -4.31 4.96
CA LEU A 8 20.64 -3.21 4.46
C LEU A 8 20.53 -3.14 2.94
N LEU A 9 20.63 -1.95 2.36
CA LEU A 9 20.77 -1.78 0.92
C LEU A 9 22.19 -2.18 0.51
N ALA A 10 22.35 -3.36 -0.11
CA ALA A 10 23.67 -3.86 -0.52
C ALA A 10 24.24 -3.11 -1.73
N ARG A 11 23.36 -2.77 -2.69
CA ARG A 11 23.69 -1.99 -3.88
C ARG A 11 22.45 -1.31 -4.43
N ARG A 12 22.62 -0.28 -5.27
CA ARG A 12 21.51 0.32 -6.00
C ARG A 12 20.95 -0.70 -7.00
N PRO A 13 19.63 -0.98 -6.97
CA PRO A 13 19.02 -1.87 -7.95
C PRO A 13 19.19 -1.35 -9.38
N GLY A 14 19.32 -2.27 -10.33
CA GLY A 14 19.20 -1.97 -11.74
C GLY A 14 17.73 -1.69 -12.13
N ARG A 15 17.40 -1.91 -13.43
CA ARG A 15 16.02 -1.77 -13.92
C ARG A 15 15.02 -2.65 -13.14
N THR A 16 15.43 -3.86 -12.82
CA THR A 16 14.62 -4.80 -12.02
C THR A 16 15.30 -5.02 -10.68
N PHE A 17 14.53 -4.91 -9.59
CA PHE A 17 15.00 -5.27 -8.26
C PHE A 17 15.16 -6.79 -8.16
N VAL A 18 16.26 -7.24 -7.59
CA VAL A 18 16.51 -8.65 -7.24
C VAL A 18 16.82 -8.78 -5.75
N ALA A 19 16.59 -9.96 -5.17
CA ALA A 19 16.76 -10.19 -3.74
C ALA A 19 18.15 -9.77 -3.21
N ASP A 20 19.20 -9.97 -4.01
CA ASP A 20 20.59 -9.65 -3.64
C ASP A 20 20.94 -8.15 -3.69
N ASP A 21 19.98 -7.28 -4.06
CA ASP A 21 20.17 -5.84 -3.94
C ASP A 21 20.09 -5.37 -2.47
N VAL A 22 19.60 -6.24 -1.61
CA VAL A 22 19.59 -6.07 -0.14
C VAL A 22 20.27 -7.26 0.54
N THR A 23 20.75 -7.06 1.76
CA THR A 23 21.38 -8.11 2.56
C THR A 23 20.98 -7.97 4.02
N VAL A 24 20.98 -9.05 4.78
CA VAL A 24 20.83 -8.98 6.23
C VAL A 24 22.19 -8.71 6.87
N GLY A 25 22.24 -7.72 7.71
CA GLY A 25 23.41 -7.34 8.49
C GLY A 25 23.01 -6.97 9.92
N THR A 26 23.95 -6.39 10.66
CA THR A 26 23.74 -5.96 12.06
C THR A 26 23.87 -4.46 12.14
N VAL A 27 22.96 -3.81 12.90
CA VAL A 27 23.01 -2.39 13.20
C VAL A 27 22.98 -2.16 14.72
N ASP A 28 23.64 -1.09 15.18
CA ASP A 28 23.60 -0.69 16.57
C ASP A 28 22.23 -0.14 16.94
N LEU A 29 21.71 -0.55 18.10
CA LEU A 29 20.51 0.05 18.69
C LEU A 29 20.92 1.30 19.48
N PRO A 30 20.21 2.42 19.33
CA PRO A 30 20.39 3.58 20.20
C PRO A 30 20.20 3.22 21.67
N ALA A 31 20.80 4.00 22.57
CA ALA A 31 20.52 3.87 23.99
C ALA A 31 19.05 4.19 24.28
N LEU A 32 18.44 3.45 25.20
CA LEU A 32 17.10 3.74 25.67
C LEU A 32 17.14 4.99 26.55
N THR A 33 16.49 6.05 26.11
CA THR A 33 16.38 7.34 26.81
C THR A 33 14.93 7.66 27.15
N PRO A 34 14.64 8.60 28.09
CA PRO A 34 13.26 9.00 28.40
C PRO A 34 12.43 9.30 27.15
N GLY A 35 11.18 8.87 27.13
CA GLY A 35 10.26 8.98 25.98
C GLY A 35 10.46 7.91 24.90
N HIS A 36 11.38 6.96 25.09
CA HIS A 36 11.65 5.91 24.12
C HIS A 36 11.34 4.52 24.67
N ALA A 37 11.01 3.60 23.78
CA ALA A 37 10.81 2.19 24.07
C ALA A 37 11.56 1.29 23.08
N LEU A 38 12.03 0.14 23.55
CA LEU A 38 12.57 -0.93 22.72
C LEU A 38 11.41 -1.85 22.31
N VAL A 39 11.23 -2.00 21.01
CA VAL A 39 10.20 -2.86 20.42
C VAL A 39 10.84 -4.05 19.73
N ARG A 40 10.30 -5.24 19.98
CA ARG A 40 10.53 -6.44 19.18
C ARG A 40 9.50 -6.46 18.06
N ASN A 41 9.96 -6.34 16.83
CA ASN A 41 9.09 -6.35 15.66
C ASN A 41 8.54 -7.76 15.42
N GLN A 42 7.22 -7.86 15.24
CA GLN A 42 6.53 -9.11 14.88
C GLN A 42 6.31 -9.19 13.37
N TYR A 43 5.84 -8.10 12.77
CA TYR A 43 5.65 -7.99 11.32
C TYR A 43 6.21 -6.69 10.80
N MET A 44 6.73 -6.74 9.58
CA MET A 44 7.07 -5.55 8.81
C MET A 44 6.39 -5.56 7.44
N SER A 45 6.11 -4.37 6.95
CA SER A 45 5.45 -4.12 5.67
C SER A 45 6.45 -4.18 4.52
N LEU A 46 6.06 -4.90 3.46
CA LEU A 46 6.68 -4.76 2.15
C LEU A 46 5.81 -3.80 1.32
N ASP A 47 6.43 -2.74 0.81
CA ASP A 47 5.75 -1.68 0.05
C ASP A 47 6.50 -1.37 -1.24
N PRO A 48 5.82 -1.16 -2.39
CA PRO A 48 6.49 -0.83 -3.66
C PRO A 48 7.32 0.46 -3.57
N SER A 49 6.91 1.41 -2.73
CA SER A 49 7.63 2.67 -2.50
C SER A 49 9.06 2.46 -1.94
N THR A 50 9.31 1.33 -1.28
CA THR A 50 10.67 0.95 -0.83
C THR A 50 11.65 0.90 -2.01
N ARG A 51 11.21 0.37 -3.16
CA ARG A 51 12.04 0.33 -4.39
C ARG A 51 12.39 1.73 -4.88
N GLY A 52 11.42 2.66 -4.89
CA GLY A 52 11.65 4.04 -5.32
C GLY A 52 12.70 4.77 -4.47
N ARG A 53 12.76 4.47 -3.17
CA ARG A 53 13.73 5.05 -2.23
C ARG A 53 15.15 4.49 -2.39
N MET A 54 15.35 3.43 -3.16
CA MET A 54 16.66 2.86 -3.46
C MET A 54 17.35 3.58 -4.63
N ASP A 55 16.62 4.36 -5.44
CA ASP A 55 17.20 5.10 -6.56
C ASP A 55 17.89 6.39 -6.08
N PRO A 56 19.01 6.79 -6.74
CA PRO A 56 19.60 8.09 -6.49
C PRO A 56 18.72 9.17 -7.15
N GLY A 57 18.09 10.01 -6.37
CA GLY A 57 17.25 11.09 -6.91
C GLY A 57 16.83 12.10 -5.85
N GLU A 58 16.64 13.35 -6.27
CA GLU A 58 16.35 14.47 -5.37
C GLU A 58 14.86 14.66 -5.04
N LYS A 59 13.94 13.94 -5.72
CA LYS A 59 12.50 14.24 -5.65
C LYS A 59 11.68 13.08 -5.08
N GLN A 60 12.02 12.65 -3.88
CA GLN A 60 11.16 11.75 -3.11
C GLN A 60 10.48 12.54 -1.97
N TYR A 61 9.21 12.24 -1.70
CA TYR A 61 8.49 12.77 -0.52
C TYR A 61 9.01 12.18 0.81
N THR A 62 10.03 11.33 0.75
CA THR A 62 10.71 10.69 1.88
C THR A 62 12.20 10.51 1.55
N THR A 63 13.04 10.37 2.57
CA THR A 63 14.48 10.20 2.42
C THR A 63 14.83 8.90 1.69
N ASN A 64 15.77 8.98 0.75
CA ASN A 64 16.32 7.81 0.05
C ASN A 64 17.22 7.00 0.98
N PHE A 65 17.36 5.72 0.67
CA PHE A 65 18.28 4.82 1.38
C PHE A 65 19.70 5.00 0.88
N GLU A 66 20.65 4.89 1.81
CA GLU A 66 22.08 4.86 1.50
C GLU A 66 22.58 3.43 1.33
N VAL A 67 23.51 3.21 0.38
CA VAL A 67 24.16 1.91 0.21
C VAL A 67 24.96 1.58 1.47
N GLY A 68 24.77 0.36 1.98
CA GLY A 68 25.32 -0.08 3.28
C GLY A 68 24.46 0.32 4.49
N GLY A 69 23.46 1.21 4.30
CA GLY A 69 22.54 1.64 5.37
C GLY A 69 21.29 0.75 5.49
N PRO A 70 20.65 0.76 6.67
CA PRO A 70 19.44 0.00 6.90
C PRO A 70 18.24 0.57 6.18
N LEU A 71 17.36 -0.32 5.71
CA LEU A 71 16.04 0.06 5.24
C LEU A 71 15.13 0.41 6.41
N ASP A 72 14.03 1.08 6.11
CA ASP A 72 12.92 1.36 7.02
C ASP A 72 11.56 1.17 6.34
N GLY A 73 10.51 1.13 7.11
CA GLY A 73 9.13 0.99 6.65
C GLY A 73 8.20 0.72 7.82
N SER A 74 6.92 0.57 7.55
CA SER A 74 5.95 0.27 8.61
C SER A 74 6.21 -1.10 9.23
N ALA A 75 6.13 -1.16 10.55
CA ALA A 75 6.20 -2.39 11.34
C ALA A 75 5.23 -2.34 12.50
N ILE A 76 4.87 -3.51 13.02
CA ILE A 76 4.15 -3.69 14.27
C ILE A 76 4.93 -4.66 15.14
N GLY A 77 4.98 -4.39 16.43
CA GLY A 77 5.70 -5.21 17.39
C GLY A 77 5.30 -4.93 18.82
N VAL A 78 5.92 -5.63 19.73
CA VAL A 78 5.64 -5.54 21.18
C VAL A 78 6.76 -4.79 21.88
N VAL A 79 6.39 -3.87 22.76
CA VAL A 79 7.33 -3.17 23.66
C VAL A 79 7.93 -4.17 24.62
N VAL A 80 9.27 -4.31 24.63
CA VAL A 80 10.00 -5.25 25.51
C VAL A 80 10.80 -4.54 26.59
N GLU A 81 11.18 -3.28 26.40
CA GLU A 81 11.77 -2.39 27.41
C GLU A 81 11.21 -0.98 27.18
N SER A 82 10.95 -0.23 28.24
CA SER A 82 10.40 1.12 28.11
C SER A 82 11.01 2.10 29.08
N ALA A 83 11.29 3.31 28.58
CA ALA A 83 11.55 4.53 29.32
C ALA A 83 10.54 5.63 28.92
N ALA A 84 9.38 5.25 28.38
CA ALA A 84 8.29 6.12 27.96
C ALA A 84 7.03 5.82 28.79
N ASP A 85 6.37 6.86 29.28
CA ASP A 85 5.21 6.72 30.17
C ASP A 85 3.97 6.16 29.41
N SER A 86 3.82 6.50 28.13
CA SER A 86 2.68 6.08 27.30
C SER A 86 2.85 4.71 26.64
N LEU A 87 4.02 4.08 26.75
CA LEU A 87 4.35 2.81 26.10
C LEU A 87 4.78 1.74 27.13
N PRO A 88 3.84 1.14 27.89
CA PRO A 88 4.19 0.10 28.84
C PRO A 88 4.72 -1.16 28.14
N VAL A 89 5.60 -1.92 28.84
CA VAL A 89 6.04 -3.23 28.37
C VAL A 89 4.84 -4.13 28.14
N GLY A 90 4.83 -4.83 26.99
CA GLY A 90 3.70 -5.64 26.52
C GLY A 90 2.74 -4.90 25.59
N ALA A 91 2.79 -3.56 25.49
CA ALA A 91 1.97 -2.83 24.54
C ALA A 91 2.36 -3.20 23.10
N THR A 92 1.36 -3.39 22.24
CA THR A 92 1.56 -3.57 20.79
C THR A 92 1.54 -2.20 20.11
N VAL A 93 2.55 -1.92 19.30
CA VAL A 93 2.73 -0.61 18.67
C VAL A 93 3.06 -0.74 17.19
N ARG A 94 2.47 0.17 16.38
CA ARG A 94 2.83 0.38 14.98
C ARG A 94 3.76 1.59 14.88
N HIS A 95 4.85 1.43 14.14
CA HIS A 95 5.87 2.46 13.92
C HIS A 95 6.50 2.35 12.52
N ARG A 96 7.55 3.14 12.23
CA ARG A 96 8.18 3.18 10.91
C ARG A 96 9.60 2.60 10.85
N LEU A 97 10.07 1.99 11.93
CA LEU A 97 11.39 1.36 11.98
C LEU A 97 11.28 -0.16 11.77
N GLY A 98 10.63 -0.58 10.69
CA GLY A 98 10.67 -1.94 10.18
C GLY A 98 12.00 -2.28 9.51
N TRP A 99 12.05 -3.40 8.81
CA TRP A 99 13.24 -3.96 8.16
C TRP A 99 14.36 -4.28 9.15
N ARG A 100 13.98 -4.56 10.40
CA ARG A 100 14.85 -5.01 11.51
C ARG A 100 14.05 -5.75 12.56
N GLU A 101 14.71 -6.56 13.38
CA GLU A 101 14.04 -7.34 14.42
C GLU A 101 13.68 -6.50 15.64
N TYR A 102 14.56 -5.58 16.04
CA TYR A 102 14.33 -4.67 17.17
C TYR A 102 14.51 -3.22 16.75
N ALA A 103 13.72 -2.34 17.35
CA ALA A 103 13.79 -0.91 17.13
C ALA A 103 13.64 -0.14 18.44
N VAL A 104 14.43 0.91 18.64
CA VAL A 104 14.16 1.93 19.66
C VAL A 104 13.30 2.99 19.03
N ILE A 105 12.11 3.21 19.58
CA ILE A 105 11.09 4.10 19.04
C ILE A 105 10.79 5.24 20.01
N ASP A 106 10.42 6.40 19.45
CA ASP A 106 9.94 7.58 20.20
C ASP A 106 8.42 7.50 20.37
N GLU A 107 7.91 7.65 21.60
CA GLU A 107 6.47 7.60 21.91
C GLU A 107 5.64 8.65 21.15
N ALA A 108 6.25 9.77 20.73
CA ALA A 108 5.55 10.84 20.03
C ALA A 108 5.14 10.47 18.58
N VAL A 109 5.74 9.43 17.99
CA VAL A 109 5.55 9.09 16.57
C VAL A 109 5.07 7.67 16.33
N VAL A 110 4.47 7.03 17.32
CA VAL A 110 3.95 5.66 17.24
C VAL A 110 2.43 5.63 17.42
N THR A 111 1.83 4.52 17.03
CA THR A 111 0.41 4.22 17.28
C THR A 111 0.34 2.99 18.17
N VAL A 112 -0.29 3.11 19.34
CA VAL A 112 -0.66 1.95 20.15
C VAL A 112 -1.81 1.23 19.46
N CYS A 113 -1.65 -0.07 19.24
CA CYS A 113 -2.61 -0.90 18.50
C CYS A 113 -3.39 -1.78 19.47
N ASP A 114 -4.70 -1.65 19.43
CA ASP A 114 -5.60 -2.52 20.19
C ASP A 114 -5.89 -3.79 19.39
N LEU A 115 -5.33 -4.92 19.85
CA LEU A 115 -5.51 -6.22 19.19
C LEU A 115 -6.90 -6.84 19.41
N ASP A 116 -7.69 -6.34 20.34
CA ASP A 116 -9.10 -6.72 20.47
C ASP A 116 -9.95 -6.12 19.34
N THR A 117 -9.54 -4.98 18.81
CA THR A 117 -10.18 -4.33 17.64
C THR A 117 -9.86 -5.06 16.34
N ALA A 118 -8.59 -5.46 16.13
CA ALA A 118 -8.17 -6.13 14.90
C ALA A 118 -6.83 -6.86 15.09
N PRO A 119 -6.55 -7.92 14.32
CA PRO A 119 -5.26 -8.62 14.37
C PRO A 119 -4.10 -7.70 13.94
N ALA A 120 -2.88 -8.00 14.42
CA ALA A 120 -1.68 -7.23 14.14
C ALA A 120 -1.46 -6.92 12.66
N THR A 121 -1.76 -7.88 11.77
CA THR A 121 -1.63 -7.70 10.31
C THR A 121 -2.56 -6.63 9.76
N ALA A 122 -3.76 -6.45 10.31
CA ALA A 122 -4.71 -5.44 9.89
C ALA A 122 -4.20 -4.01 10.17
N TRP A 123 -3.42 -3.81 11.23
CA TRP A 123 -2.77 -2.55 11.56
C TRP A 123 -1.64 -2.16 10.58
N LEU A 124 -1.19 -3.09 9.74
CA LEU A 124 -0.29 -2.84 8.61
C LEU A 124 -1.00 -2.84 7.25
N SER A 125 -2.27 -3.24 7.20
CA SER A 125 -3.10 -3.36 6.01
C SER A 125 -4.31 -2.41 6.05
N SER A 126 -5.49 -2.93 6.36
CA SER A 126 -6.78 -2.20 6.33
C SER A 126 -6.84 -1.03 7.31
N LEU A 127 -6.32 -1.14 8.52
CA LEU A 127 -6.16 -0.06 9.51
C LEU A 127 -4.80 0.65 9.41
N GLY A 128 -3.92 0.17 8.52
CA GLY A 128 -2.61 0.73 8.28
C GLY A 128 -2.59 1.84 7.24
N GLN A 129 -1.36 2.15 6.79
CA GLN A 129 -1.14 3.19 5.78
C GLN A 129 -1.82 2.87 4.44
N THR A 130 -1.89 1.59 4.05
CA THR A 130 -2.48 1.17 2.76
C THR A 130 -4.00 1.35 2.75
N GLY A 131 -4.69 0.97 3.83
CA GLY A 131 -6.12 1.25 3.98
C GLY A 131 -6.41 2.75 4.05
N PHE A 132 -5.62 3.50 4.81
CA PHE A 132 -5.77 4.96 4.88
C PHE A 132 -5.53 5.65 3.54
N THR A 133 -4.59 5.15 2.73
CA THR A 133 -4.37 5.63 1.37
C THR A 133 -5.61 5.39 0.48
N ALA A 134 -6.20 4.20 0.56
CA ALA A 134 -7.42 3.88 -0.17
C ALA A 134 -8.58 4.79 0.25
N TYR A 135 -8.75 5.02 1.55
CA TYR A 135 -9.80 5.87 2.11
C TYR A 135 -9.67 7.34 1.67
N ALA A 136 -8.48 7.92 1.84
CA ALA A 136 -8.21 9.30 1.43
C ALA A 136 -8.34 9.48 -0.09
N GLY A 137 -7.87 8.51 -0.87
CA GLY A 137 -7.98 8.56 -2.32
C GLY A 137 -9.41 8.45 -2.86
N LEU A 138 -10.31 7.78 -2.14
CA LEU A 138 -11.73 7.71 -2.52
C LEU A 138 -12.51 8.96 -2.10
N LEU A 139 -12.33 9.44 -0.87
CA LEU A 139 -13.16 10.49 -0.29
C LEU A 139 -12.66 11.90 -0.63
N PRO A 140 -11.63 12.48 0.03
CA PRO A 140 -11.26 13.88 -0.22
C PRO A 140 -10.62 14.09 -1.60
N VAL A 141 -9.99 13.06 -2.19
CA VAL A 141 -9.33 13.17 -3.49
C VAL A 141 -10.28 12.83 -4.62
N GLY A 142 -10.86 11.64 -4.59
CA GLY A 142 -11.76 11.10 -5.62
C GLY A 142 -13.19 11.60 -5.53
N GLN A 143 -13.59 12.11 -4.36
CA GLN A 143 -14.95 12.62 -4.10
C GLN A 143 -16.04 11.62 -4.54
N LEU A 144 -15.84 10.35 -4.15
CA LEU A 144 -16.77 9.27 -4.47
C LEU A 144 -18.19 9.62 -4.02
N ALA A 145 -19.15 9.47 -4.92
CA ALA A 145 -20.56 9.59 -4.64
C ALA A 145 -21.29 8.25 -4.76
N ALA A 146 -22.40 8.11 -4.05
CA ALA A 146 -23.22 6.90 -4.12
C ALA A 146 -23.75 6.66 -5.54
N GLY A 147 -23.78 5.39 -5.97
CA GLY A 147 -24.25 4.96 -7.28
C GLY A 147 -23.20 5.05 -8.40
N GLU A 148 -22.02 5.63 -8.15
CA GLU A 148 -20.96 5.78 -9.16
C GLU A 148 -20.28 4.45 -9.55
N THR A 149 -19.73 4.43 -10.76
CA THR A 149 -18.85 3.37 -11.25
C THR A 149 -17.40 3.70 -10.93
N VAL A 150 -16.74 2.82 -10.18
CA VAL A 150 -15.34 2.97 -9.77
C VAL A 150 -14.47 1.93 -10.49
N LEU A 151 -13.42 2.39 -11.15
CA LEU A 151 -12.33 1.55 -11.63
C LEU A 151 -11.17 1.59 -10.64
N VAL A 152 -10.56 0.45 -10.35
CA VAL A 152 -9.35 0.36 -9.52
C VAL A 152 -8.27 -0.40 -10.28
N SER A 153 -7.15 0.24 -10.58
CA SER A 153 -5.96 -0.45 -11.12
C SER A 153 -5.12 -1.07 -10.00
N GLY A 154 -4.42 -2.19 -10.31
CA GLY A 154 -3.67 -2.91 -9.30
C GLY A 154 -4.53 -3.41 -8.13
N ALA A 155 -5.78 -3.76 -8.43
CA ALA A 155 -6.81 -4.10 -7.45
C ALA A 155 -6.44 -5.29 -6.55
N GLY A 156 -5.62 -6.24 -7.01
CA GLY A 156 -5.18 -7.39 -6.22
C GLY A 156 -4.10 -7.09 -5.15
N GLY A 157 -3.63 -5.84 -5.07
CA GLY A 157 -2.65 -5.37 -4.08
C GLY A 157 -3.31 -4.77 -2.82
N ALA A 158 -2.47 -4.37 -1.85
CA ALA A 158 -2.94 -3.88 -0.54
C ALA A 158 -3.85 -2.64 -0.63
N VAL A 159 -3.44 -1.61 -1.37
CA VAL A 159 -4.25 -0.40 -1.54
C VAL A 159 -5.45 -0.66 -2.42
N GLY A 160 -5.25 -1.37 -3.56
CA GLY A 160 -6.30 -1.58 -4.54
C GLY A 160 -7.46 -2.42 -4.02
N SER A 161 -7.19 -3.50 -3.28
CA SER A 161 -8.25 -4.33 -2.69
C SER A 161 -9.05 -3.58 -1.63
N MET A 162 -8.40 -2.74 -0.84
CA MET A 162 -9.10 -1.87 0.10
C MET A 162 -9.92 -0.78 -0.63
N ALA A 163 -9.36 -0.17 -1.68
CA ALA A 163 -10.06 0.86 -2.44
C ALA A 163 -11.37 0.34 -3.03
N GLY A 164 -11.36 -0.86 -3.62
CA GLY A 164 -12.59 -1.43 -4.16
C GLY A 164 -13.62 -1.80 -3.10
N GLN A 165 -13.20 -2.46 -2.01
CA GLN A 165 -14.09 -2.80 -0.90
C GLN A 165 -14.64 -1.53 -0.23
N PHE A 166 -13.82 -0.54 0.04
CA PHE A 166 -14.29 0.74 0.61
C PHE A 166 -15.24 1.47 -0.33
N ALA A 167 -14.96 1.47 -1.65
CA ALA A 167 -15.88 2.06 -2.62
C ALA A 167 -17.27 1.41 -2.53
N ARG A 168 -17.32 0.07 -2.44
CA ARG A 168 -18.58 -0.67 -2.28
C ARG A 168 -19.29 -0.29 -0.96
N LEU A 169 -18.57 -0.30 0.15
CA LEU A 169 -19.11 0.02 1.49
C LEU A 169 -19.54 1.50 1.62
N LEU A 170 -18.96 2.38 0.80
CA LEU A 170 -19.33 3.79 0.69
C LEU A 170 -20.46 4.06 -0.33
N GLY A 171 -21.01 3.01 -0.95
CA GLY A 171 -22.19 3.11 -1.81
C GLY A 171 -21.93 3.22 -3.30
N ALA A 172 -20.73 2.87 -3.80
CA ALA A 172 -20.49 2.76 -5.23
C ALA A 172 -21.49 1.80 -5.88
N GLY A 173 -22.06 2.18 -7.01
CA GLY A 173 -23.01 1.36 -7.76
C GLY A 173 -22.36 0.20 -8.50
N ARG A 174 -21.09 0.40 -8.93
CA ARG A 174 -20.28 -0.64 -9.59
C ARG A 174 -18.82 -0.45 -9.25
N VAL A 175 -18.11 -1.56 -9.00
CA VAL A 175 -16.66 -1.59 -8.75
C VAL A 175 -16.00 -2.56 -9.72
N VAL A 176 -15.09 -2.06 -10.54
CA VAL A 176 -14.31 -2.83 -11.51
C VAL A 176 -12.84 -2.80 -11.11
N GLY A 177 -12.18 -3.96 -11.08
CA GLY A 177 -10.76 -4.06 -10.77
C GLY A 177 -9.92 -4.49 -11.97
N SER A 178 -8.63 -4.11 -12.00
CA SER A 178 -7.65 -4.77 -12.85
C SER A 178 -6.57 -5.46 -12.00
N ALA A 179 -6.23 -6.69 -12.35
CA ALA A 179 -5.22 -7.47 -11.64
C ALA A 179 -4.45 -8.39 -12.60
N GLY A 180 -3.25 -8.82 -12.20
CA GLY A 180 -2.43 -9.73 -13.00
C GLY A 180 -2.58 -11.17 -12.54
N GLY A 181 -3.49 -11.93 -13.17
CA GLY A 181 -3.70 -13.35 -12.94
C GLY A 181 -5.12 -13.72 -12.52
N ALA A 182 -5.58 -14.88 -12.97
CA ALA A 182 -6.96 -15.37 -12.76
C ALA A 182 -7.31 -15.50 -11.27
N GLN A 183 -6.38 -16.01 -10.44
CA GLN A 183 -6.60 -16.16 -9.01
C GLN A 183 -6.90 -14.82 -8.30
N LYS A 184 -6.20 -13.75 -8.68
CA LYS A 184 -6.46 -12.41 -8.13
C LYS A 184 -7.82 -11.90 -8.55
N CYS A 185 -8.17 -12.09 -9.83
CA CYS A 185 -9.47 -11.66 -10.34
C CYS A 185 -10.62 -12.42 -9.68
N ALA A 186 -10.50 -13.73 -9.50
CA ALA A 186 -11.47 -14.53 -8.78
C ALA A 186 -11.65 -14.04 -7.33
N TRP A 187 -10.56 -13.85 -6.59
CA TRP A 187 -10.60 -13.33 -5.22
C TRP A 187 -11.27 -11.96 -5.11
N LEU A 188 -11.01 -11.05 -6.05
CA LEU A 188 -11.65 -9.72 -6.05
C LEU A 188 -13.16 -9.80 -6.20
N VAL A 189 -13.65 -10.70 -7.06
CA VAL A 189 -15.09 -10.86 -7.32
C VAL A 189 -15.77 -11.68 -6.22
N GLU A 190 -15.17 -12.81 -5.82
CA GLU A 190 -15.79 -13.77 -4.92
C GLU A 190 -15.74 -13.32 -3.45
N ASP A 191 -14.61 -12.70 -3.02
CA ASP A 191 -14.39 -12.36 -1.63
C ASP A 191 -14.43 -10.85 -1.35
N CYS A 192 -13.95 -9.99 -2.29
CA CYS A 192 -13.82 -8.56 -2.06
C CYS A 192 -14.99 -7.72 -2.57
N GLY A 193 -16.03 -8.34 -3.16
CA GLY A 193 -17.24 -7.67 -3.61
C GLY A 193 -17.07 -6.75 -4.83
N PHE A 194 -16.06 -6.98 -5.66
CA PHE A 194 -15.97 -6.35 -6.98
C PHE A 194 -17.02 -6.95 -7.92
N ASP A 195 -17.63 -6.14 -8.76
CA ASP A 195 -18.60 -6.64 -9.77
C ASP A 195 -17.88 -7.31 -10.92
N HIS A 196 -16.65 -6.88 -11.22
CA HIS A 196 -15.84 -7.45 -12.30
C HIS A 196 -14.35 -7.22 -12.02
N ALA A 197 -13.51 -8.16 -12.48
CA ALA A 197 -12.07 -8.03 -12.43
C ALA A 197 -11.43 -8.45 -13.76
N ILE A 198 -10.66 -7.55 -14.37
CA ILE A 198 -10.00 -7.77 -15.66
C ILE A 198 -8.59 -8.30 -15.41
N ASN A 199 -8.30 -9.51 -15.93
CA ASN A 199 -6.96 -10.04 -15.96
C ASN A 199 -6.16 -9.43 -17.13
N TYR A 200 -5.41 -8.38 -16.87
CA TYR A 200 -4.66 -7.65 -17.89
C TYR A 200 -3.50 -8.45 -18.51
N ARG A 201 -3.19 -9.66 -17.99
CA ARG A 201 -2.15 -10.53 -18.56
C ARG A 201 -2.67 -11.41 -19.68
N ASP A 202 -3.95 -11.77 -19.63
CA ASP A 202 -4.59 -12.74 -20.52
C ASP A 202 -5.61 -12.11 -21.47
N SER A 203 -5.99 -10.85 -21.24
CA SER A 203 -6.99 -10.16 -22.03
C SER A 203 -6.55 -8.76 -22.46
N ASP A 204 -7.10 -8.29 -23.57
CA ASP A 204 -6.95 -6.90 -23.99
C ASP A 204 -7.79 -6.00 -23.07
N PHE A 205 -7.12 -5.32 -22.15
CA PHE A 205 -7.74 -4.44 -21.17
C PHE A 205 -8.61 -3.36 -21.81
N ALA A 206 -8.17 -2.76 -22.93
CA ALA A 206 -8.91 -1.71 -23.61
C ALA A 206 -10.24 -2.22 -24.20
N THR A 207 -10.26 -3.47 -24.67
CA THR A 207 -11.46 -4.13 -25.17
C THR A 207 -12.40 -4.61 -24.04
N GLU A 208 -11.84 -5.09 -22.94
CA GLU A 208 -12.62 -5.63 -21.82
C GLU A 208 -13.21 -4.54 -20.91
N LEU A 209 -12.52 -3.41 -20.76
CA LEU A 209 -12.95 -2.36 -19.85
C LEU A 209 -14.34 -1.79 -20.16
N PRO A 210 -14.72 -1.47 -21.40
CA PRO A 210 -16.08 -1.02 -21.72
C PRO A 210 -17.16 -2.06 -21.45
N LYS A 211 -16.83 -3.36 -21.52
CA LYS A 211 -17.77 -4.45 -21.18
C LYS A 211 -17.95 -4.57 -19.67
N ALA A 212 -16.85 -4.41 -18.91
CA ALA A 212 -16.85 -4.46 -17.45
C ALA A 212 -17.54 -3.24 -16.81
N ALA A 213 -17.41 -2.07 -17.46
CA ALA A 213 -18.00 -0.80 -17.03
C ALA A 213 -18.94 -0.22 -18.11
N PRO A 214 -20.08 -0.87 -18.42
CA PRO A 214 -21.05 -0.33 -19.36
C PRO A 214 -21.65 0.96 -18.81
N GLY A 215 -21.52 2.06 -19.55
CA GLY A 215 -21.94 3.40 -19.11
C GLY A 215 -20.81 4.26 -18.54
N ASP A 216 -19.57 3.84 -18.79
CA ASP A 216 -18.34 4.55 -18.46
C ASP A 216 -18.04 4.68 -16.94
N ILE A 217 -16.88 5.24 -16.62
CA ILE A 217 -16.29 5.29 -15.28
C ILE A 217 -16.43 6.70 -14.72
N ASP A 218 -16.99 6.83 -13.51
CA ASP A 218 -17.10 8.09 -12.78
C ASP A 218 -15.79 8.43 -12.04
N LEU A 219 -15.20 7.42 -11.38
CA LEU A 219 -13.98 7.56 -10.61
C LEU A 219 -12.97 6.46 -10.94
N PHE A 220 -11.77 6.85 -11.33
CA PHE A 220 -10.63 5.94 -11.50
C PHE A 220 -9.65 6.11 -10.36
N PHE A 221 -9.47 5.07 -9.55
CA PHE A 221 -8.44 4.97 -8.52
C PHE A 221 -7.21 4.30 -9.11
N ASP A 222 -6.17 5.07 -9.44
CA ASP A 222 -5.00 4.57 -10.15
C ASP A 222 -3.79 4.34 -9.26
N ASN A 223 -3.36 3.07 -9.17
CA ASN A 223 -2.14 2.64 -8.49
C ASN A 223 -1.00 2.34 -9.47
N VAL A 224 -1.26 2.25 -10.76
CA VAL A 224 -0.36 1.62 -11.74
C VAL A 224 0.24 2.63 -12.70
N GLY A 225 -0.56 3.55 -13.23
CA GLY A 225 -0.13 4.46 -14.29
C GLY A 225 0.05 3.75 -15.66
N GLY A 226 0.95 4.28 -16.47
CA GLY A 226 1.36 3.69 -17.73
C GLY A 226 0.22 3.45 -18.72
N TRP A 227 0.26 2.31 -19.41
CA TRP A 227 -0.74 1.99 -20.44
C TRP A 227 -2.14 1.73 -19.87
N GLN A 228 -2.28 1.23 -18.63
CA GLN A 228 -3.61 1.06 -18.01
C GLN A 228 -4.28 2.41 -17.77
N PHE A 229 -3.51 3.40 -17.28
CA PHE A 229 -3.98 4.77 -17.15
C PHE A 229 -4.44 5.30 -18.51
N ALA A 230 -3.60 5.18 -19.54
CA ALA A 230 -3.93 5.63 -20.89
C ALA A 230 -5.23 5.02 -21.43
N SER A 231 -5.37 3.69 -21.30
CA SER A 231 -6.57 2.97 -21.75
C SER A 231 -7.82 3.38 -20.96
N ALA A 232 -7.70 3.56 -19.64
CA ALA A 232 -8.83 3.92 -18.79
C ALA A 232 -9.42 5.29 -19.13
N LEU A 233 -8.60 6.28 -19.54
CA LEU A 233 -9.09 7.62 -19.87
C LEU A 233 -10.12 7.61 -21.01
N HIS A 234 -10.03 6.66 -21.96
CA HIS A 234 -11.01 6.49 -23.04
C HIS A 234 -12.39 5.98 -22.56
N SER A 235 -12.46 5.40 -21.35
CA SER A 235 -13.69 4.89 -20.76
C SER A 235 -14.20 5.73 -19.59
N MET A 236 -13.64 6.92 -19.39
CA MET A 236 -14.11 7.85 -18.35
C MET A 236 -15.37 8.60 -18.81
N LYS A 237 -16.30 8.86 -17.91
CA LYS A 237 -17.40 9.81 -18.14
C LYS A 237 -16.88 11.24 -18.33
N ILE A 238 -17.71 12.05 -18.96
CA ILE A 238 -17.50 13.51 -18.94
C ILE A 238 -17.55 13.99 -17.50
N HIS A 239 -16.56 14.80 -17.09
CA HIS A 239 -16.33 15.24 -15.71
C HIS A 239 -15.92 14.11 -14.75
N GLY A 240 -15.46 12.96 -15.28
CA GLY A 240 -14.88 11.89 -14.49
C GLY A 240 -13.65 12.36 -13.69
N ARG A 241 -13.34 11.63 -12.64
CA ARG A 241 -12.24 11.96 -11.72
C ARG A 241 -11.23 10.83 -11.68
N VAL A 242 -9.93 11.20 -11.60
CA VAL A 242 -8.83 10.26 -11.41
C VAL A 242 -8.12 10.59 -10.12
N SER A 243 -8.12 9.66 -9.18
CA SER A 243 -7.32 9.68 -7.97
C SER A 243 -6.00 8.96 -8.25
N MET A 244 -4.92 9.71 -8.49
CA MET A 244 -3.60 9.15 -8.79
C MET A 244 -2.86 8.83 -7.49
N CYS A 245 -2.94 7.57 -7.07
CA CYS A 245 -2.30 7.05 -5.86
C CYS A 245 -0.83 6.68 -6.10
N GLY A 246 -0.51 6.15 -7.29
CA GLY A 246 0.82 5.67 -7.61
C GLY A 246 1.03 5.41 -9.10
N ALA A 247 2.27 5.10 -9.44
CA ALA A 247 2.67 4.77 -10.80
C ALA A 247 3.69 3.61 -10.77
N VAL A 248 3.28 2.48 -10.21
CA VAL A 248 4.20 1.33 -10.00
C VAL A 248 4.75 0.78 -11.33
N SER A 249 4.07 1.00 -12.45
CA SER A 249 4.58 0.66 -13.77
C SER A 249 5.84 1.43 -14.16
N ASN A 250 6.09 2.59 -13.52
CA ASN A 250 7.27 3.41 -13.82
C ASN A 250 8.53 2.94 -13.08
N PHE A 251 8.42 2.04 -12.10
CA PHE A 251 9.61 1.54 -11.41
C PHE A 251 10.47 0.72 -12.37
N GLY A 252 11.68 1.22 -12.63
CA GLY A 252 12.65 0.58 -13.52
C GLY A 252 12.36 0.72 -15.02
N THR A 253 11.40 1.54 -15.47
CA THR A 253 11.15 1.83 -16.87
C THR A 253 11.37 3.32 -17.18
N GLN A 254 11.83 3.61 -18.40
CA GLN A 254 11.89 4.98 -18.95
C GLN A 254 10.72 5.24 -19.92
N ASP A 255 9.81 4.29 -20.09
CA ASP A 255 8.67 4.42 -20.98
C ASP A 255 7.68 5.43 -20.37
N GLN A 256 7.66 6.62 -20.93
CA GLN A 256 6.70 7.65 -20.56
C GLN A 256 5.42 7.48 -21.38
N PRO A 257 4.23 7.64 -20.78
CA PRO A 257 2.98 7.66 -21.54
C PRO A 257 3.04 8.81 -22.56
N SER A 258 2.58 8.51 -23.77
CA SER A 258 2.46 9.54 -24.84
C SER A 258 1.58 10.70 -24.34
N THR A 259 2.02 11.93 -24.63
CA THR A 259 1.19 13.13 -24.35
C THR A 259 -0.14 13.12 -25.12
N ALA A 260 -0.26 12.31 -26.17
CA ALA A 260 -1.51 12.14 -26.93
C ALA A 260 -2.67 11.67 -26.04
N VAL A 261 -2.40 10.97 -24.96
CA VAL A 261 -3.42 10.52 -23.99
C VAL A 261 -4.08 11.66 -23.22
N LEU A 262 -3.37 12.79 -23.07
CA LEU A 262 -3.89 13.96 -22.35
C LEU A 262 -5.03 14.67 -23.08
N ILE A 263 -5.19 14.43 -24.38
CA ILE A 263 -6.35 14.98 -25.11
C ILE A 263 -7.67 14.44 -24.57
N GLU A 264 -7.71 13.19 -24.09
CA GLU A 264 -8.90 12.62 -23.45
C GLU A 264 -9.30 13.39 -22.19
N ALA A 265 -8.31 13.87 -21.42
CA ALA A 265 -8.59 14.69 -20.24
C ALA A 265 -9.28 16.01 -20.64
N VAL A 266 -8.92 16.61 -21.78
CA VAL A 266 -9.56 17.81 -22.31
C VAL A 266 -10.97 17.48 -22.83
N LEU A 267 -11.10 16.46 -23.68
CA LEU A 267 -12.36 16.10 -24.30
C LEU A 267 -13.43 15.70 -23.27
N ARG A 268 -13.03 15.02 -22.22
CA ARG A 268 -13.91 14.57 -21.15
C ARG A 268 -13.93 15.52 -19.94
N ARG A 269 -13.16 16.61 -19.96
CA ARG A 269 -13.05 17.59 -18.87
C ARG A 269 -12.75 16.92 -17.53
N LEU A 270 -11.77 15.99 -17.53
CA LEU A 270 -11.42 15.18 -16.37
C LEU A 270 -10.73 16.02 -15.29
N THR A 271 -10.97 15.66 -14.04
CA THR A 271 -10.14 16.09 -12.92
C THR A 271 -9.16 14.97 -12.58
N ILE A 272 -7.86 15.24 -12.75
CA ILE A 272 -6.79 14.31 -12.40
C ILE A 272 -6.04 14.88 -11.20
N ARG A 273 -6.07 14.17 -10.06
CA ARG A 273 -5.47 14.64 -8.81
C ARG A 273 -4.52 13.60 -8.22
N GLY A 274 -3.23 13.97 -8.14
CA GLY A 274 -2.24 13.25 -7.34
C GLY A 274 -2.35 13.62 -5.86
N PHE A 275 -1.96 12.72 -4.97
CA PHE A 275 -1.99 12.97 -3.53
C PHE A 275 -0.92 12.18 -2.78
N ILE A 276 -0.55 12.70 -1.62
CA ILE A 276 0.24 12.00 -0.61
C ILE A 276 -0.66 11.87 0.63
N VAL A 277 -0.87 10.66 1.10
CA VAL A 277 -1.85 10.39 2.16
C VAL A 277 -1.55 11.10 3.48
N ARG A 278 -0.30 11.48 3.75
CA ARG A 278 0.09 12.28 4.92
C ARG A 278 -0.56 13.65 4.99
N ASP A 279 -1.01 14.20 3.86
CA ASP A 279 -1.69 15.50 3.81
C ASP A 279 -3.12 15.42 4.37
N PHE A 280 -3.59 14.23 4.76
CA PHE A 280 -4.95 13.95 5.22
C PHE A 280 -5.00 13.33 6.63
N GLU A 281 -3.95 13.49 7.45
CA GLU A 281 -3.88 12.88 8.78
C GLU A 281 -5.01 13.31 9.74
N ASP A 282 -5.62 14.45 9.50
CA ASP A 282 -6.83 14.91 10.20
C ASP A 282 -8.05 13.96 10.03
N LEU A 283 -8.08 13.18 8.94
CA LEU A 283 -9.12 12.17 8.70
C LEU A 283 -8.86 10.84 9.40
N ARG A 284 -7.66 10.62 9.96
CA ARG A 284 -7.29 9.34 10.55
C ARG A 284 -8.24 8.84 11.63
N PRO A 285 -8.71 9.65 12.58
CA PRO A 285 -9.67 9.19 13.58
C PRO A 285 -11.02 8.74 13.01
N GLN A 286 -11.49 9.37 11.94
CA GLN A 286 -12.70 8.98 11.24
C GLN A 286 -12.48 7.65 10.50
N PHE A 287 -11.38 7.53 9.79
CA PHE A 287 -10.97 6.33 9.08
C PHE A 287 -10.90 5.12 10.01
N GLU A 288 -10.17 5.23 11.14
CA GLU A 288 -9.98 4.13 12.08
C GLU A 288 -11.30 3.65 12.69
N ARG A 289 -12.20 4.58 13.07
CA ARG A 289 -13.54 4.21 13.56
C ARG A 289 -14.37 3.50 12.50
N GLN A 290 -14.38 4.00 11.26
CA GLN A 290 -15.23 3.46 10.20
C GLN A 290 -14.72 2.09 9.73
N VAL A 291 -13.42 1.99 9.46
CA VAL A 291 -12.80 0.73 9.01
C VAL A 291 -12.78 -0.32 10.12
N GLY A 292 -12.52 0.07 11.38
CA GLY A 292 -12.65 -0.81 12.53
C GLY A 292 -14.07 -1.38 12.66
N GLY A 293 -15.10 -0.56 12.42
CA GLY A 293 -16.48 -1.03 12.37
C GLY A 293 -16.75 -2.05 11.25
N TRP A 294 -16.20 -1.83 10.06
CA TRP A 294 -16.33 -2.80 8.95
C TRP A 294 -15.61 -4.12 9.22
N LEU A 295 -14.44 -4.07 9.86
CA LEU A 295 -13.72 -5.27 10.29
C LEU A 295 -14.49 -6.05 11.34
N ALA A 296 -15.00 -5.37 12.37
CA ALA A 296 -15.75 -5.99 13.47
C ALA A 296 -17.04 -6.69 13.00
N THR A 297 -17.66 -6.19 11.93
CA THR A 297 -18.87 -6.80 11.34
C THR A 297 -18.55 -7.86 10.28
N GLY A 298 -17.28 -8.08 9.93
CA GLY A 298 -16.89 -8.98 8.83
C GLY A 298 -17.26 -8.46 7.45
N ALA A 299 -17.61 -7.18 7.32
CA ALA A 299 -17.93 -6.54 6.04
C ALA A 299 -16.69 -6.27 5.17
N LEU A 300 -15.50 -6.40 5.75
CA LEU A 300 -14.21 -6.16 5.08
C LEU A 300 -13.34 -7.41 5.13
N VAL A 301 -12.84 -7.84 3.98
CA VAL A 301 -11.88 -8.94 3.86
C VAL A 301 -10.46 -8.37 3.86
N ASP A 302 -9.69 -8.66 4.89
CA ASP A 302 -8.29 -8.26 4.98
C ASP A 302 -7.38 -9.49 4.81
N ARG A 303 -6.63 -9.52 3.71
CA ARG A 303 -5.76 -10.64 3.36
C ARG A 303 -4.32 -10.19 3.28
N ALA A 304 -3.44 -10.96 3.93
CA ALA A 304 -2.00 -10.78 3.85
C ALA A 304 -1.31 -11.99 3.22
N THR A 305 -0.31 -11.72 2.39
CA THR A 305 0.70 -12.69 1.96
C THR A 305 1.90 -12.53 2.88
N ILE A 306 2.20 -13.56 3.67
CA ILE A 306 3.23 -13.53 4.70
C ILE A 306 4.47 -14.30 4.21
N VAL A 307 5.62 -13.69 4.34
CA VAL A 307 6.95 -14.28 4.15
C VAL A 307 7.56 -14.45 5.54
N GLU A 308 8.06 -15.63 5.87
CA GLU A 308 8.67 -15.93 7.16
C GLU A 308 10.16 -15.58 7.16
N GLY A 309 10.64 -14.91 8.21
CA GLY A 309 12.03 -14.61 8.48
C GLY A 309 12.58 -13.36 7.76
N ILE A 310 13.43 -12.62 8.46
CA ILE A 310 14.05 -11.39 7.95
C ILE A 310 14.95 -11.66 6.74
N GLU A 311 15.56 -12.82 6.68
CA GLU A 311 16.43 -13.29 5.59
C GLU A 311 15.72 -13.40 4.25
N ASN A 312 14.39 -13.59 4.27
CA ASN A 312 13.55 -13.69 3.07
C ASN A 312 12.95 -12.35 2.63
N ALA A 313 13.25 -11.24 3.32
CA ALA A 313 12.69 -9.93 3.03
C ALA A 313 12.99 -9.43 1.60
N GLY A 314 14.23 -9.68 1.11
CA GLY A 314 14.61 -9.35 -0.27
C GLY A 314 13.79 -10.11 -1.31
N ALA A 315 13.64 -11.42 -1.13
CA ALA A 315 12.81 -12.27 -2.00
C ALA A 315 11.34 -11.86 -1.93
N GLY A 316 10.84 -11.53 -0.73
CA GLY A 316 9.49 -11.01 -0.52
C GLY A 316 9.22 -9.71 -1.28
N LEU A 317 10.16 -8.76 -1.24
CA LEU A 317 10.04 -7.50 -2.00
C LEU A 317 10.10 -7.75 -3.51
N ALA A 318 10.98 -8.62 -4.00
CA ALA A 318 11.03 -9.00 -5.41
C ALA A 318 9.71 -9.64 -5.87
N GLY A 319 9.13 -10.52 -5.05
CA GLY A 319 7.82 -11.12 -5.26
C GLY A 319 6.69 -10.07 -5.32
N LEU A 320 6.68 -9.11 -4.39
CA LEU A 320 5.73 -7.99 -4.40
C LEU A 320 5.81 -7.19 -5.70
N LEU A 321 7.03 -6.79 -6.11
CA LEU A 321 7.25 -5.98 -7.30
C LEU A 321 6.89 -6.71 -8.61
N SER A 322 7.00 -8.05 -8.63
CA SER A 322 6.52 -8.87 -9.75
C SER A 322 5.03 -9.23 -9.66
N GLY A 323 4.37 -8.82 -8.59
CA GLY A 323 2.94 -9.06 -8.36
C GLY A 323 2.63 -10.50 -7.95
N ALA A 324 3.48 -11.16 -7.16
CA ALA A 324 3.20 -12.49 -6.63
C ALA A 324 2.26 -12.48 -5.43
N ASN A 325 2.17 -11.37 -4.70
CA ASN A 325 1.31 -11.23 -3.51
C ASN A 325 -0.18 -11.17 -3.84
N LEU A 326 -1.01 -11.57 -2.89
CA LEU A 326 -2.44 -11.34 -2.84
C LEU A 326 -2.75 -10.51 -1.59
N GLY A 327 -3.38 -9.34 -1.77
CA GLY A 327 -3.58 -8.39 -0.67
C GLY A 327 -2.26 -7.75 -0.19
N LYS A 328 -2.11 -7.58 1.12
CA LYS A 328 -0.93 -6.97 1.76
C LYS A 328 0.23 -7.96 1.83
N ALA A 329 1.43 -7.52 1.41
CA ALA A 329 2.66 -8.29 1.60
C ALA A 329 3.34 -7.89 2.92
N LEU A 330 3.66 -8.87 3.75
CA LEU A 330 4.31 -8.72 5.06
C LEU A 330 5.46 -9.70 5.21
N VAL A 331 6.44 -9.36 6.05
CA VAL A 331 7.40 -10.31 6.60
C VAL A 331 7.07 -10.52 8.07
N LYS A 332 6.94 -11.79 8.49
CA LYS A 332 6.87 -12.15 9.90
C LYS A 332 8.29 -12.31 10.44
N LEU A 333 8.60 -11.60 11.52
CA LEU A 333 9.93 -11.54 12.13
C LEU A 333 10.01 -12.38 13.42
N SER A 334 8.93 -12.41 14.17
CA SER A 334 8.81 -13.18 15.42
C SER A 334 7.36 -13.52 15.72
N ASP A 335 7.15 -14.40 16.68
CA ASP A 335 5.85 -14.68 17.28
C ASP A 335 5.45 -13.61 18.29
#